data_9718a1720b6e6e9e774f12f0270cc1ea
#
_entry.id   9718a1720b6e6e9e774f12f0270cc1ea
#
_cell.length_a   1.000
_cell.length_b   1.000
_cell.length_c   1.000
_cell.angle_alpha   90.00
_cell.angle_beta   90.00
_cell.angle_gamma   90.00
#
_symmetry.space_group_name_H-M   'P 1'
#
loop_
_entity.id
_entity.type
_entity.pdbx_description
1 polymer ?
#
loop_
_entity_poly.entity_id
_entity_poly.type
_entity_poly.pdbx_seq_one_letter_code
_entity_poly.pdbx_strand_id
1 'polypeptide(L)'
;SVYAAHMPSVFTPYNRPLTLDRTLLAGTDPSREPTAIQITNIDEKDDTAPGTSALAIDRGHGQLDPVSKGSRIQASDLDKLVWRSDANSGGSFTFSMIGADGKSILTTNPANPGSTPTLTRTITIDEGVQGPAYAQNASTLHAGFQQVLEIGKNHLNEIHGTDASRAPASIEITRIEQPNDRDTSHSPLQLANGTDGSGARQITEGQTIDAAEFARLTWDASKTDGGSFSFRPLDDKGRPFVDDSGREVVRTITIDE
;
A
#
# COMPACT_ATOMS: atom_id res chain seq x y z
N SER A 1 11.17 18.25 5.31
CA SER A 1 10.47 17.07 4.85
C SER A 1 9.28 16.81 5.76
N VAL A 2 8.11 17.04 5.23
CA VAL A 2 6.85 16.82 5.96
C VAL A 2 6.41 15.40 5.65
N TYR A 3 6.34 14.55 6.65
CA TYR A 3 5.56 13.32 6.49
C TYR A 3 4.14 13.72 6.18
N ALA A 4 3.61 13.29 5.05
CA ALA A 4 2.28 13.67 4.70
C ALA A 4 1.27 13.15 5.72
N ALA A 5 0.31 13.98 6.03
CA ALA A 5 -0.81 13.63 6.88
C ALA A 5 -1.79 12.67 6.19
N HIS A 6 -1.48 12.23 4.97
CA HIS A 6 -2.35 11.40 4.17
C HIS A 6 -2.39 9.96 4.69
N MET A 7 -3.58 9.40 4.61
CA MET A 7 -3.95 8.13 5.17
C MET A 7 -4.12 7.12 4.04
N PRO A 8 -3.14 6.23 3.81
CA PRO A 8 -3.29 5.21 2.79
C PRO A 8 -4.55 4.39 3.02
N SER A 9 -5.27 4.11 1.93
CA SER A 9 -6.31 3.10 1.90
C SER A 9 -5.77 1.88 1.19
N VAL A 10 -5.88 0.73 1.82
CA VAL A 10 -5.54 -0.55 1.22
C VAL A 10 -6.76 -1.44 1.15
N PHE A 11 -6.82 -2.24 0.11
CA PHE A 11 -7.90 -3.17 -0.12
C PHE A 11 -7.49 -4.59 0.23
N THR A 12 -8.36 -5.31 0.90
CA THR A 12 -8.23 -6.76 1.10
C THR A 12 -9.45 -7.49 0.57
N PRO A 13 -9.28 -8.62 -0.11
CA PRO A 13 -10.39 -9.48 -0.48
C PRO A 13 -11.13 -9.97 0.76
N TYR A 14 -12.42 -10.25 0.61
CA TYR A 14 -13.26 -10.77 1.68
C TYR A 14 -12.63 -11.98 2.37
N ASN A 15 -12.62 -11.96 3.69
CA ASN A 15 -12.17 -13.05 4.56
C ASN A 15 -10.72 -13.53 4.28
N ARG A 16 -9.83 -12.59 3.91
CA ARG A 16 -8.42 -12.87 3.67
C ARG A 16 -7.52 -11.97 4.49
N PRO A 17 -6.46 -12.53 5.10
CA PRO A 17 -5.46 -11.70 5.74
C PRO A 17 -4.70 -10.88 4.70
N LEU A 18 -4.48 -9.61 5.03
CA LEU A 18 -3.67 -8.68 4.25
C LEU A 18 -2.33 -8.47 4.97
N THR A 19 -1.23 -8.76 4.30
CA THR A 19 0.09 -8.37 4.78
C THR A 19 0.30 -6.88 4.52
N LEU A 20 0.56 -6.14 5.58
CA LEU A 20 0.89 -4.72 5.52
C LEU A 20 2.40 -4.62 5.31
N ASP A 21 2.82 -4.08 4.19
CA ASP A 21 4.24 -3.96 3.94
C ASP A 21 4.85 -2.72 4.62
N ARG A 22 6.16 -2.72 4.74
CA ARG A 22 6.93 -1.68 5.39
C ARG A 22 6.73 -0.31 4.75
N THR A 23 6.52 -0.24 3.45
CA THR A 23 6.35 1.03 2.72
C THR A 23 5.09 1.77 3.13
N LEU A 24 4.02 1.05 3.49
CA LEU A 24 2.80 1.64 4.04
C LEU A 24 3.02 2.25 5.43
N LEU A 25 3.90 1.66 6.22
CA LEU A 25 4.06 1.95 7.65
C LEU A 25 5.17 2.97 7.91
N ALA A 26 6.32 2.82 7.29
CA ALA A 26 7.52 3.56 7.66
C ALA A 26 7.65 4.93 6.97
N GLY A 27 6.92 5.18 5.88
CA GLY A 27 7.19 6.35 5.03
C GLY A 27 8.50 6.19 4.25
N THR A 28 8.88 7.21 3.52
CA THR A 28 9.95 7.12 2.52
C THR A 28 11.13 8.06 2.77
N ASP A 29 11.20 8.72 3.93
CA ASP A 29 12.36 9.53 4.29
C ASP A 29 13.41 8.67 5.02
N PRO A 30 14.50 8.24 4.34
CA PRO A 30 15.51 7.39 4.94
C PRO A 30 16.25 8.05 6.11
N SER A 31 16.26 9.38 6.19
CA SER A 31 16.89 10.12 7.29
C SER A 31 16.05 10.09 8.57
N ARG A 32 14.79 9.67 8.47
CA ARG A 32 13.82 9.61 9.56
C ARG A 32 13.12 8.26 9.65
N GLU A 33 13.79 7.20 9.24
CA GLU A 33 13.23 5.85 9.39
C GLU A 33 12.86 5.58 10.85
N PRO A 34 11.62 5.19 11.13
CA PRO A 34 11.23 4.85 12.48
C PRO A 34 11.94 3.55 12.91
N THR A 35 12.37 3.49 14.15
CA THR A 35 12.87 2.25 14.76
C THR A 35 11.74 1.35 15.25
N ALA A 36 10.57 1.95 15.46
CA ALA A 36 9.34 1.27 15.82
C ALA A 36 8.12 2.13 15.48
N ILE A 37 6.96 1.52 15.46
CA ILE A 37 5.67 2.21 15.50
C ILE A 37 4.94 1.87 16.80
N GLN A 38 4.10 2.78 17.27
CA GLN A 38 3.22 2.55 18.41
C GLN A 38 1.77 2.69 17.98
N ILE A 39 1.00 1.64 18.15
CA ILE A 39 -0.43 1.64 17.81
C ILE A 39 -1.19 2.50 18.82
N THR A 40 -1.86 3.52 18.32
CA THR A 40 -2.63 4.46 19.14
C THR A 40 -4.13 4.20 19.08
N ASN A 41 -4.63 3.62 18.01
CA ASN A 41 -6.03 3.23 17.85
C ASN A 41 -6.17 2.09 16.85
N ILE A 42 -7.17 1.24 17.07
CA ILE A 42 -7.64 0.22 16.13
C ILE A 42 -9.17 0.34 16.10
N ASP A 43 -9.72 0.50 14.90
CA ASP A 43 -11.15 0.59 14.66
C ASP A 43 -11.56 -0.52 13.68
N GLU A 44 -12.32 -1.48 14.17
CA GLU A 44 -12.75 -2.67 13.44
C GLU A 44 -14.23 -2.54 13.10
N LYS A 45 -14.56 -2.61 11.80
CA LYS A 45 -15.96 -2.60 11.36
C LYS A 45 -16.56 -3.99 11.53
N ASP A 46 -17.78 -4.03 12.06
CA ASP A 46 -18.58 -5.26 12.17
C ASP A 46 -17.80 -6.44 12.81
N ASP A 47 -17.10 -6.15 13.91
CA ASP A 47 -16.33 -7.15 14.65
C ASP A 47 -17.24 -8.28 15.13
N THR A 48 -17.08 -9.46 14.51
CA THR A 48 -17.83 -10.68 14.87
C THR A 48 -17.10 -11.56 15.87
N ALA A 49 -15.86 -11.21 16.21
CA ALA A 49 -15.03 -11.92 17.19
C ALA A 49 -14.44 -10.95 18.23
N PRO A 50 -15.30 -10.35 19.09
CA PRO A 50 -14.84 -9.38 20.08
C PRO A 50 -13.77 -10.00 20.99
N GLY A 51 -12.69 -9.26 21.17
CA GLY A 51 -11.52 -9.69 21.94
C GLY A 51 -10.39 -10.29 21.10
N THR A 52 -10.57 -10.44 19.79
CA THR A 52 -9.51 -10.83 18.86
C THR A 52 -9.16 -9.63 17.99
N SER A 53 -7.95 -9.10 18.12
CA SER A 53 -7.53 -7.96 17.31
C SER A 53 -7.42 -8.34 15.82
N ALA A 54 -7.95 -7.49 14.92
CA ALA A 54 -7.73 -7.62 13.49
C ALA A 54 -6.26 -7.44 13.12
N LEU A 55 -5.53 -6.64 13.89
CA LEU A 55 -4.11 -6.39 13.65
C LEU A 55 -3.27 -7.43 14.41
N ALA A 56 -2.33 -8.09 13.72
CA ALA A 56 -1.48 -9.11 14.30
C ALA A 56 -0.09 -9.13 13.64
N ILE A 57 0.87 -9.75 14.32
CA ILE A 57 2.19 -10.04 13.76
C ILE A 57 2.24 -11.51 13.39
N ASP A 58 2.53 -11.81 12.12
CA ASP A 58 2.72 -13.17 11.64
C ASP A 58 4.12 -13.67 12.04
N ARG A 59 4.15 -14.67 12.92
CA ARG A 59 5.38 -15.33 13.38
C ARG A 59 5.75 -16.54 12.52
N GLY A 60 4.97 -16.81 11.48
CA GLY A 60 5.10 -18.01 10.65
C GLY A 60 4.38 -19.23 11.24
N HIS A 61 4.27 -20.28 10.44
CA HIS A 61 3.60 -21.54 10.81
C HIS A 61 2.16 -21.38 11.31
N GLY A 62 1.45 -20.31 10.86
CA GLY A 62 0.09 -20.03 11.29
C GLY A 62 -0.05 -19.36 12.66
N GLN A 63 1.07 -19.02 13.30
CA GLN A 63 1.05 -18.31 14.57
C GLN A 63 0.91 -16.80 14.35
N LEU A 64 -0.14 -16.22 14.91
CA LEU A 64 -0.41 -14.78 14.88
C LEU A 64 -0.40 -14.22 16.31
N ASP A 65 0.49 -13.27 16.55
CA ASP A 65 0.53 -12.53 17.82
C ASP A 65 -0.38 -11.31 17.69
N PRO A 66 -1.48 -11.21 18.49
CA PRO A 66 -2.40 -10.10 18.41
C PRO A 66 -1.72 -8.78 18.80
N VAL A 67 -2.03 -7.74 18.07
CA VAL A 67 -1.58 -6.37 18.34
C VAL A 67 -2.75 -5.56 18.85
N SER A 68 -2.58 -4.86 19.96
CA SER A 68 -3.60 -4.03 20.57
C SER A 68 -3.17 -2.56 20.65
N LYS A 69 -4.12 -1.70 21.01
CA LYS A 69 -3.81 -0.30 21.32
C LYS A 69 -2.73 -0.22 22.39
N GLY A 70 -1.72 0.60 22.14
CA GLY A 70 -0.55 0.75 23.01
C GLY A 70 0.61 -0.18 22.66
N SER A 71 0.42 -1.19 21.83
CA SER A 71 1.50 -2.08 21.37
C SER A 71 2.55 -1.30 20.60
N ARG A 72 3.83 -1.65 20.84
CA ARG A 72 4.98 -1.15 20.08
C ARG A 72 5.51 -2.25 19.18
N ILE A 73 5.62 -1.96 17.89
CA ILE A 73 6.08 -2.88 16.87
C ILE A 73 7.43 -2.38 16.36
N GLN A 74 8.45 -3.23 16.46
CA GLN A 74 9.80 -2.89 16.01
C GLN A 74 9.88 -2.85 14.48
N ALA A 75 10.82 -2.07 13.96
CA ALA A 75 11.02 -1.96 12.51
C ALA A 75 11.27 -3.33 11.83
N SER A 76 11.93 -4.26 12.51
CA SER A 76 12.18 -5.63 12.03
C SER A 76 10.92 -6.48 11.86
N ASP A 77 9.81 -6.08 12.49
CA ASP A 77 8.53 -6.81 12.44
C ASP A 77 7.49 -6.13 11.55
N LEU A 78 7.81 -4.96 10.96
CA LEU A 78 6.86 -4.22 10.13
C LEU A 78 6.39 -5.02 8.90
N ASP A 79 7.28 -5.78 8.27
CA ASP A 79 6.92 -6.62 7.12
C ASP A 79 6.11 -7.87 7.49
N LYS A 80 5.94 -8.13 8.78
CA LYS A 80 5.15 -9.25 9.33
C LYS A 80 3.80 -8.82 9.87
N LEU A 81 3.50 -7.52 9.81
CA LEU A 81 2.23 -7.00 10.28
C LEU A 81 1.13 -7.39 9.30
N VAL A 82 0.05 -7.96 9.81
CA VAL A 82 -1.09 -8.41 9.00
C VAL A 82 -2.39 -7.85 9.56
N TRP A 83 -3.32 -7.56 8.67
CA TRP A 83 -4.71 -7.30 9.00
C TRP A 83 -5.52 -8.56 8.73
N ARG A 84 -6.23 -9.04 9.75
CA ARG A 84 -7.07 -10.22 9.67
C ARG A 84 -8.49 -9.82 9.30
N SER A 85 -8.94 -10.24 8.15
CA SER A 85 -10.28 -9.94 7.65
C SER A 85 -11.32 -11.03 7.97
N ASP A 86 -10.90 -12.07 8.68
CA ASP A 86 -11.76 -13.20 9.02
C ASP A 86 -12.76 -12.93 10.17
N ALA A 87 -12.61 -11.78 10.83
CA ALA A 87 -13.43 -11.41 12.00
C ALA A 87 -14.10 -10.04 11.86
N ASN A 88 -13.92 -9.33 10.77
CA ASN A 88 -14.44 -7.98 10.58
C ASN A 88 -14.60 -7.64 9.09
N SER A 89 -15.23 -6.50 8.79
CA SER A 89 -15.47 -6.01 7.44
C SER A 89 -14.53 -4.87 7.06
N GLY A 90 -13.28 -4.95 7.47
CA GLY A 90 -12.30 -3.88 7.32
C GLY A 90 -12.27 -2.96 8.53
N GLY A 91 -11.74 -1.77 8.37
CA GLY A 91 -11.59 -0.81 9.44
C GLY A 91 -10.39 0.09 9.24
N SER A 92 -9.75 0.48 10.34
CA SER A 92 -8.54 1.30 10.30
C SER A 92 -7.69 1.09 11.54
N PHE A 93 -6.42 1.44 11.45
CA PHE A 93 -5.57 1.60 12.63
C PHE A 93 -4.71 2.85 12.51
N THR A 94 -4.45 3.46 13.65
CA THR A 94 -3.64 4.68 13.75
C THR A 94 -2.40 4.37 14.58
N PHE A 95 -1.28 4.91 14.17
CA PHE A 95 -0.01 4.74 14.87
C PHE A 95 0.83 6.01 14.87
N SER A 96 1.71 6.13 15.82
CA SER A 96 2.80 7.10 15.86
C SER A 96 4.11 6.41 15.51
N MET A 97 5.03 7.17 14.91
CA MET A 97 6.38 6.69 14.60
C MET A 97 7.31 6.98 15.76
N ILE A 98 8.19 6.05 16.07
CA ILE A 98 9.18 6.14 17.16
C ILE A 98 10.56 6.23 16.55
N GLY A 99 11.29 7.27 16.90
CA GLY A 99 12.67 7.50 16.46
C GLY A 99 13.71 6.69 17.24
N ALA A 100 14.97 6.85 16.85
CA ALA A 100 16.10 6.15 17.50
C ALA A 100 16.29 6.52 18.98
N ASP A 101 15.80 7.68 19.39
CA ASP A 101 15.82 8.12 20.81
C ASP A 101 14.69 7.51 21.65
N GLY A 102 13.88 6.64 21.05
CA GLY A 102 12.72 6.00 21.68
C GLY A 102 11.52 6.90 21.87
N LYS A 103 11.55 8.13 21.36
CA LYS A 103 10.46 9.10 21.43
C LYS A 103 9.68 9.13 20.13
N SER A 104 8.44 9.63 20.23
CA SER A 104 7.61 9.85 19.04
C SER A 104 8.25 10.91 18.13
N ILE A 105 8.28 10.63 16.84
CA ILE A 105 8.68 11.59 15.83
C ILE A 105 7.64 12.71 15.80
N LEU A 106 8.11 13.94 15.80
CA LEU A 106 7.27 15.13 15.76
C LEU A 106 7.22 15.67 14.33
N THR A 107 6.09 16.26 13.98
CA THR A 107 5.94 17.01 12.73
C THR A 107 5.87 18.51 13.04
N THR A 108 6.15 19.33 12.04
CA THR A 108 5.92 20.78 12.13
C THR A 108 4.56 21.11 11.52
N ASN A 109 3.77 21.90 12.23
CA ASN A 109 2.53 22.44 11.68
C ASN A 109 2.85 23.72 10.88
N PRO A 110 2.67 23.74 9.54
CA PRO A 110 2.96 24.94 8.73
C PRO A 110 2.11 26.15 9.12
N ALA A 111 0.90 25.91 9.62
CA ALA A 111 0.00 26.99 10.07
C ALA A 111 0.36 27.52 11.46
N ASN A 112 1.13 26.78 12.24
CA ASN A 112 1.64 27.21 13.56
C ASN A 112 3.04 26.63 13.79
N PRO A 113 4.10 27.32 13.32
CA PRO A 113 5.48 26.81 13.39
C PRO A 113 5.99 26.53 14.82
N GLY A 114 5.34 27.08 15.83
CA GLY A 114 5.65 26.81 17.25
C GLY A 114 5.02 25.51 17.79
N SER A 115 4.13 24.88 17.04
CA SER A 115 3.50 23.62 17.41
C SER A 115 4.21 22.45 16.77
N THR A 116 4.65 21.49 17.58
CA THR A 116 5.31 20.25 17.13
C THR A 116 4.48 19.03 17.57
N PRO A 117 3.31 18.79 16.94
CA PRO A 117 2.50 17.65 17.30
C PRO A 117 3.21 16.33 16.96
N THR A 118 2.87 15.28 17.69
CA THR A 118 3.30 13.90 17.35
C THR A 118 2.81 13.55 15.96
N LEU A 119 3.70 13.02 15.13
CA LEU A 119 3.35 12.51 13.82
C LEU A 119 2.54 11.22 13.98
N THR A 120 1.28 11.26 13.59
CA THR A 120 0.41 10.08 13.55
C THR A 120 -0.01 9.79 12.10
N ARG A 121 -0.18 8.51 11.80
CA ARG A 121 -0.70 8.04 10.52
C ARG A 121 -1.84 7.06 10.75
N THR A 122 -2.80 7.07 9.85
CA THR A 122 -3.92 6.12 9.85
C THR A 122 -3.92 5.36 8.55
N ILE A 123 -4.02 4.05 8.62
CA ILE A 123 -4.22 3.19 7.46
C ILE A 123 -5.66 2.67 7.51
N THR A 124 -6.39 2.89 6.44
CA THR A 124 -7.75 2.38 6.27
C THR A 124 -7.71 1.09 5.46
N ILE A 125 -8.41 0.07 5.93
CA ILE A 125 -8.56 -1.21 5.26
C ILE A 125 -9.97 -1.29 4.72
N ASP A 126 -10.09 -1.38 3.40
CA ASP A 126 -11.35 -1.67 2.72
C ASP A 126 -11.41 -3.16 2.40
N GLU A 127 -12.39 -3.85 2.95
CA GLU A 127 -12.61 -5.26 2.67
C GLU A 127 -13.66 -5.44 1.57
N GLY A 128 -13.39 -6.38 0.65
CA GLY A 128 -14.34 -6.77 -0.38
C GLY A 128 -15.57 -7.45 0.21
N VAL A 129 -16.64 -7.45 -0.54
CA VAL A 129 -17.87 -8.17 -0.18
C VAL A 129 -17.71 -9.67 -0.40
N GLN A 130 -18.50 -10.46 0.31
CA GLN A 130 -18.56 -11.90 0.11
C GLN A 130 -19.03 -12.22 -1.31
N GLY A 131 -18.28 -13.08 -2.01
CA GLY A 131 -18.56 -13.47 -3.38
C GLY A 131 -17.41 -13.14 -4.34
N PRO A 132 -17.56 -13.38 -5.64
CA PRO A 132 -16.54 -13.12 -6.64
C PRO A 132 -16.44 -11.63 -7.05
N ALA A 133 -16.90 -10.71 -6.22
CA ALA A 133 -16.81 -9.28 -6.49
C ALA A 133 -15.37 -8.80 -6.48
N TYR A 134 -14.99 -8.07 -7.52
CA TYR A 134 -13.72 -7.37 -7.59
C TYR A 134 -13.85 -6.00 -6.91
N ALA A 135 -12.86 -5.63 -6.12
CA ALA A 135 -12.83 -4.30 -5.56
C ALA A 135 -12.77 -3.24 -6.66
N GLN A 136 -13.56 -2.22 -6.51
CA GLN A 136 -13.52 -1.07 -7.42
C GLN A 136 -12.47 -0.05 -6.98
N ASN A 137 -12.09 -0.06 -5.70
CA ASN A 137 -11.14 0.89 -5.16
C ASN A 137 -9.74 0.28 -5.11
N ALA A 138 -8.80 1.00 -5.64
CA ALA A 138 -7.39 0.67 -5.57
C ALA A 138 -6.73 1.36 -4.39
N SER A 139 -5.57 0.86 -4.02
CA SER A 139 -4.75 1.43 -2.96
C SER A 139 -4.34 2.87 -3.28
N THR A 140 -4.27 3.70 -2.25
CA THR A 140 -3.54 4.97 -2.28
C THR A 140 -2.22 4.76 -1.56
N LEU A 141 -1.11 5.00 -2.26
CA LEU A 141 0.23 4.89 -1.71
C LEU A 141 0.81 6.28 -1.49
N HIS A 142 1.70 6.39 -0.52
CA HIS A 142 2.37 7.65 -0.24
C HIS A 142 3.84 7.57 -0.60
N ALA A 143 4.27 8.46 -1.49
CA ALA A 143 5.67 8.66 -1.83
C ALA A 143 6.26 9.83 -1.02
N GLY A 144 7.50 9.70 -0.57
CA GLY A 144 8.23 10.84 -0.05
C GLY A 144 8.61 11.81 -1.16
N PHE A 145 8.71 13.07 -0.81
CA PHE A 145 9.07 14.13 -1.75
C PHE A 145 10.34 13.78 -2.52
N GLN A 146 10.24 13.79 -3.84
CA GLN A 146 11.33 13.49 -4.78
C GLN A 146 11.99 12.11 -4.58
N GLN A 147 11.24 11.12 -4.14
CA GLN A 147 11.76 9.77 -3.92
C GLN A 147 11.17 8.75 -4.88
N VAL A 148 11.84 7.60 -5.02
CA VAL A 148 11.32 6.45 -5.74
C VAL A 148 10.55 5.58 -4.76
N LEU A 149 9.28 5.30 -5.08
CA LEU A 149 8.39 4.45 -4.32
C LEU A 149 8.33 3.06 -4.95
N GLU A 150 8.60 2.01 -4.18
CA GLU A 150 8.28 0.64 -4.57
C GLU A 150 6.77 0.42 -4.48
N ILE A 151 6.13 -0.02 -5.58
CA ILE A 151 4.68 -0.25 -5.59
C ILE A 151 4.31 -1.48 -4.78
N GLY A 152 5.16 -2.50 -4.78
CA GLY A 152 4.89 -3.75 -4.06
C GLY A 152 3.89 -4.66 -4.81
N LYS A 153 4.24 -5.93 -4.91
CA LYS A 153 3.44 -6.94 -5.63
C LYS A 153 2.03 -7.12 -5.04
N ASN A 154 1.85 -6.88 -3.74
CA ASN A 154 0.56 -7.09 -3.08
C ASN A 154 -0.50 -6.14 -3.62
N HIS A 155 -0.17 -4.87 -3.87
CA HIS A 155 -1.11 -3.89 -4.43
C HIS A 155 -1.53 -4.22 -5.87
N LEU A 156 -0.70 -4.95 -6.60
CA LEU A 156 -1.00 -5.39 -7.96
C LEU A 156 -1.77 -6.71 -8.00
N ASN A 157 -1.60 -7.57 -6.98
CA ASN A 157 -2.28 -8.86 -6.86
C ASN A 157 -3.66 -8.77 -6.17
N GLU A 158 -3.97 -7.70 -5.46
CA GLU A 158 -5.21 -7.52 -4.69
C GLU A 158 -6.49 -7.43 -5.55
N ILE A 159 -6.36 -7.61 -6.84
CA ILE A 159 -7.43 -7.42 -7.81
C ILE A 159 -8.28 -8.66 -8.07
N HIS A 160 -7.92 -9.80 -7.56
CA HIS A 160 -8.65 -11.04 -7.81
C HIS A 160 -9.86 -11.27 -6.88
N GLY A 161 -10.23 -10.26 -6.08
CA GLY A 161 -11.37 -10.34 -5.17
C GLY A 161 -11.20 -11.45 -4.14
N THR A 162 -12.21 -12.29 -4.00
CA THR A 162 -12.20 -13.44 -3.09
C THR A 162 -11.62 -14.72 -3.69
N ASP A 163 -11.34 -14.73 -4.98
CA ASP A 163 -10.87 -15.90 -5.71
C ASP A 163 -9.35 -15.86 -5.92
N ALA A 164 -8.62 -16.50 -5.02
CA ALA A 164 -7.16 -16.60 -5.10
C ALA A 164 -6.65 -17.39 -6.29
N SER A 165 -7.49 -18.24 -6.90
CA SER A 165 -7.11 -18.99 -8.08
C SER A 165 -7.02 -18.09 -9.33
N ARG A 166 -7.53 -16.88 -9.24
CA ARG A 166 -7.56 -15.87 -10.32
C ARG A 166 -6.48 -14.80 -10.17
N ALA A 167 -5.35 -15.13 -9.55
CA ALA A 167 -4.22 -14.22 -9.55
C ALA A 167 -3.81 -13.86 -11.00
N PRO A 168 -3.53 -12.59 -11.31
CA PRO A 168 -3.16 -12.22 -12.67
C PRO A 168 -1.82 -12.81 -13.06
N ALA A 169 -1.70 -13.26 -14.30
CA ALA A 169 -0.41 -13.65 -14.89
C ALA A 169 0.38 -12.41 -15.32
N SER A 170 -0.32 -11.35 -15.67
CA SER A 170 0.26 -10.04 -16.02
C SER A 170 -0.77 -8.93 -15.80
N ILE A 171 -0.30 -7.68 -15.86
CA ILE A 171 -1.14 -6.49 -15.93
C ILE A 171 -0.80 -5.69 -17.18
N GLU A 172 -1.79 -5.03 -17.77
CA GLU A 172 -1.58 -4.05 -18.83
C GLU A 172 -1.85 -2.65 -18.28
N ILE A 173 -0.91 -1.76 -18.45
CA ILE A 173 -1.06 -0.36 -18.02
C ILE A 173 -1.99 0.35 -19.01
N THR A 174 -3.14 0.81 -18.53
CA THR A 174 -4.16 1.45 -19.37
C THR A 174 -4.09 2.97 -19.34
N ARG A 175 -3.55 3.55 -18.26
CA ARG A 175 -3.45 4.99 -18.09
C ARG A 175 -2.37 5.35 -17.09
N ILE A 176 -1.68 6.47 -17.32
CA ILE A 176 -0.75 7.09 -16.37
C ILE A 176 -1.11 8.58 -16.30
N GLU A 177 -1.45 9.06 -15.11
CA GLU A 177 -1.75 10.46 -14.85
C GLU A 177 -0.67 11.09 -13.99
N GLN A 178 -0.14 12.21 -14.48
CA GLN A 178 0.95 12.96 -13.86
C GLN A 178 0.50 14.42 -13.70
N PRO A 179 -0.12 14.79 -12.58
CA PRO A 179 -0.43 16.18 -12.34
C PRO A 179 0.88 16.97 -12.18
N ASN A 180 0.94 18.13 -12.79
CA ASN A 180 2.08 19.03 -12.74
C ASN A 180 3.41 18.42 -13.26
N ASP A 181 3.31 17.62 -14.30
CA ASP A 181 4.48 17.03 -14.94
C ASP A 181 5.45 18.12 -15.43
N ARG A 182 6.64 18.10 -14.87
CA ARG A 182 7.73 19.00 -15.25
C ARG A 182 8.53 18.48 -16.45
N ASP A 183 8.35 17.21 -16.78
CA ASP A 183 9.06 16.54 -17.87
C ASP A 183 8.18 15.46 -18.51
N THR A 184 7.36 15.88 -19.47
CA THR A 184 6.46 15.01 -20.24
C THR A 184 7.17 13.91 -21.05
N SER A 185 8.51 13.97 -21.14
CA SER A 185 9.29 12.97 -21.88
C SER A 185 9.56 11.69 -21.10
N HIS A 186 9.24 11.64 -19.80
CA HIS A 186 9.56 10.54 -18.92
C HIS A 186 8.32 10.04 -18.15
N SER A 187 8.09 8.74 -18.19
CA SER A 187 7.09 8.11 -17.33
C SER A 187 7.63 7.98 -15.91
N PRO A 188 6.85 8.35 -14.87
CA PRO A 188 7.23 8.08 -13.50
C PRO A 188 7.15 6.60 -13.14
N LEU A 189 6.33 5.83 -13.88
CA LEU A 189 6.19 4.40 -13.68
C LEU A 189 7.36 3.66 -14.36
N GLN A 190 8.08 2.86 -13.59
CA GLN A 190 9.32 2.23 -14.02
C GLN A 190 9.45 0.80 -13.49
N LEU A 191 10.20 -0.03 -14.20
CA LEU A 191 10.71 -1.30 -13.67
C LEU A 191 12.18 -1.12 -13.31
N ALA A 192 12.49 -1.31 -12.03
CA ALA A 192 13.87 -1.32 -11.57
C ALA A 192 14.66 -2.47 -12.24
N ASN A 193 15.79 -2.15 -12.84
CA ASN A 193 16.70 -3.16 -13.38
C ASN A 193 17.55 -3.68 -12.22
N GLY A 194 17.36 -4.96 -11.86
CA GLY A 194 18.23 -5.71 -10.98
C GLY A 194 18.75 -4.99 -9.71
N THR A 195 19.56 -5.65 -8.96
CA THR A 195 20.15 -5.13 -7.71
C THR A 195 21.32 -4.15 -7.90
N ASP A 196 21.68 -3.84 -9.14
CA ASP A 196 22.87 -3.02 -9.48
C ASP A 196 22.55 -1.57 -9.87
N GLY A 197 21.27 -1.17 -9.84
CA GLY A 197 20.86 0.23 -10.05
C GLY A 197 21.11 0.79 -11.46
N SER A 198 21.53 -0.03 -12.42
CA SER A 198 21.77 0.43 -13.77
C SER A 198 20.49 0.48 -14.61
N GLY A 199 19.87 1.67 -14.67
CA GLY A 199 18.87 2.01 -15.68
C GLY A 199 17.51 1.36 -15.51
N ALA A 200 16.60 2.02 -14.79
CA ALA A 200 15.20 1.60 -14.75
C ALA A 200 14.57 1.68 -16.16
N ARG A 201 13.78 0.66 -16.53
CA ARG A 201 12.99 0.66 -17.75
C ARG A 201 11.70 1.43 -17.53
N GLN A 202 11.49 2.49 -18.29
CA GLN A 202 10.22 3.24 -18.23
C GLN A 202 9.06 2.39 -18.73
N ILE A 203 7.94 2.51 -18.06
CA ILE A 203 6.68 1.88 -18.43
C ILE A 203 5.73 2.95 -18.96
N THR A 204 5.12 2.68 -20.09
CA THR A 204 4.15 3.55 -20.75
C THR A 204 2.79 2.86 -20.90
N GLU A 205 1.77 3.64 -21.21
CA GLU A 205 0.44 3.11 -21.50
C GLU A 205 0.49 2.06 -22.64
N GLY A 206 -0.31 1.02 -22.51
CA GLY A 206 -0.36 -0.12 -23.41
C GLY A 206 0.68 -1.20 -23.15
N GLN A 207 1.64 -0.99 -22.27
CA GLN A 207 2.64 -2.01 -21.94
C GLN A 207 2.10 -3.03 -20.95
N THR A 208 2.52 -4.28 -21.13
CA THR A 208 2.23 -5.40 -20.23
C THR A 208 3.42 -5.67 -19.32
N ILE A 209 3.14 -5.98 -18.06
CA ILE A 209 4.11 -6.32 -17.03
C ILE A 209 3.74 -7.69 -16.48
N ASP A 210 4.66 -8.64 -16.54
CA ASP A 210 4.45 -9.99 -16.04
C ASP A 210 4.46 -10.05 -14.51
N ALA A 211 3.72 -10.98 -13.92
CA ALA A 211 3.63 -11.14 -12.47
C ALA A 211 4.99 -11.31 -11.79
N ALA A 212 5.95 -11.95 -12.45
CA ALA A 212 7.33 -12.09 -11.95
C ALA A 212 8.06 -10.74 -11.80
N GLU A 213 7.59 -9.69 -12.48
CA GLU A 213 8.18 -8.36 -12.47
C GLU A 213 7.50 -7.40 -11.47
N PHE A 214 6.35 -7.77 -10.89
CA PHE A 214 5.56 -6.86 -10.02
C PHE A 214 6.38 -6.31 -8.85
N ALA A 215 7.26 -7.11 -8.27
CA ALA A 215 8.11 -6.68 -7.17
C ALA A 215 9.13 -5.57 -7.56
N ARG A 216 9.37 -5.37 -8.86
CA ARG A 216 10.31 -4.37 -9.38
C ARG A 216 9.63 -3.10 -9.88
N LEU A 217 8.29 -3.04 -9.83
CA LEU A 217 7.55 -1.87 -10.27
C LEU A 217 7.72 -0.73 -9.27
N THR A 218 8.13 0.42 -9.75
CA THR A 218 8.39 1.61 -8.96
C THR A 218 7.72 2.84 -9.56
N TRP A 219 7.47 3.83 -8.72
CA TRP A 219 7.05 5.17 -9.11
C TRP A 219 8.14 6.18 -8.73
N ASP A 220 8.63 6.93 -9.70
CA ASP A 220 9.65 7.96 -9.47
C ASP A 220 8.99 9.32 -9.19
N ALA A 221 8.81 9.64 -7.93
CA ALA A 221 8.23 10.90 -7.48
C ALA A 221 9.19 12.11 -7.65
N SER A 222 10.43 11.90 -8.09
CA SER A 222 11.33 13.02 -8.43
C SER A 222 10.90 13.78 -9.68
N LYS A 223 10.02 13.20 -10.48
CA LYS A 223 9.58 13.72 -11.78
C LYS A 223 8.20 14.36 -11.76
N THR A 224 7.40 14.08 -10.75
CA THR A 224 6.00 14.50 -10.66
C THR A 224 5.58 14.68 -9.20
N ASP A 225 4.57 15.51 -8.97
CA ASP A 225 3.99 15.74 -7.63
C ASP A 225 2.90 14.68 -7.31
N GLY A 226 3.26 13.41 -7.34
CA GLY A 226 2.31 12.32 -7.22
C GLY A 226 1.64 11.97 -8.55
N GLY A 227 0.45 11.38 -8.49
CA GLY A 227 -0.31 11.00 -9.67
C GLY A 227 -1.05 9.67 -9.49
N SER A 228 -1.30 9.00 -10.60
CA SER A 228 -1.93 7.68 -10.58
C SER A 228 -1.58 6.87 -11.82
N PHE A 229 -1.73 5.57 -11.70
CA PHE A 229 -1.77 4.71 -12.87
C PHE A 229 -2.90 3.70 -12.77
N SER A 230 -3.50 3.41 -13.91
CA SER A 230 -4.54 2.41 -14.03
C SER A 230 -4.04 1.20 -14.80
N PHE A 231 -4.51 0.05 -14.44
CA PHE A 231 -4.15 -1.19 -15.10
C PHE A 231 -5.33 -2.16 -15.14
N ARG A 232 -5.30 -3.07 -16.08
CA ARG A 232 -6.20 -4.22 -16.14
C ARG A 232 -5.43 -5.51 -15.95
N PRO A 233 -5.91 -6.43 -15.11
CA PRO A 233 -5.30 -7.73 -14.93
C PRO A 233 -5.60 -8.63 -16.12
N LEU A 234 -4.63 -9.43 -16.49
CA LEU A 234 -4.71 -10.39 -17.57
C LEU A 234 -4.48 -11.81 -17.05
N ASP A 235 -5.20 -12.77 -17.62
CA ASP A 235 -5.01 -14.19 -17.35
C ASP A 235 -3.75 -14.74 -18.07
N ASP A 236 -3.49 -16.02 -17.91
CA ASP A 236 -2.37 -16.74 -18.55
C ASP A 236 -2.43 -16.79 -20.09
N LYS A 237 -3.57 -16.41 -20.66
CA LYS A 237 -3.80 -16.32 -22.11
C LYS A 237 -3.81 -14.87 -22.60
N GLY A 238 -3.49 -13.93 -21.72
CA GLY A 238 -3.49 -12.49 -22.04
C GLY A 238 -4.88 -11.87 -22.16
N ARG A 239 -5.91 -12.52 -21.63
CA ARG A 239 -7.30 -12.00 -21.66
C ARG A 239 -7.59 -11.20 -20.40
N PRO A 240 -8.29 -10.05 -20.52
CA PRO A 240 -8.70 -9.28 -19.35
C PRO A 240 -9.64 -10.05 -18.43
N PHE A 241 -9.48 -9.87 -17.14
CA PHE A 241 -10.47 -10.32 -16.18
C PHE A 241 -11.74 -9.48 -16.31
N VAL A 242 -12.87 -10.13 -16.11
CA VAL A 242 -14.18 -9.48 -16.11
C VAL A 242 -14.87 -9.65 -14.76
N ASP A 243 -15.66 -8.65 -14.39
CA ASP A 243 -16.51 -8.69 -13.20
C ASP A 243 -17.79 -9.54 -13.47
N ASP A 244 -18.64 -9.68 -12.45
CA ASP A 244 -19.89 -10.44 -12.55
C ASP A 244 -20.88 -9.85 -13.56
N SER A 245 -20.72 -8.59 -13.96
CA SER A 245 -21.54 -7.97 -15.00
C SER A 245 -20.89 -8.08 -16.40
N GLY A 246 -19.77 -8.79 -16.52
CA GLY A 246 -19.06 -8.98 -17.79
C GLY A 246 -18.22 -7.78 -18.23
N ARG A 247 -18.00 -6.79 -17.36
CA ARG A 247 -17.13 -5.65 -17.65
C ARG A 247 -15.70 -5.96 -17.29
N GLU A 248 -14.76 -5.43 -18.07
CA GLU A 248 -13.34 -5.55 -17.76
C GLU A 248 -13.02 -4.92 -16.39
N VAL A 249 -12.23 -5.63 -15.61
CA VAL A 249 -11.72 -5.14 -14.33
C VAL A 249 -10.59 -4.16 -14.62
N VAL A 250 -10.75 -2.91 -14.18
CA VAL A 250 -9.71 -1.88 -14.22
C VAL A 250 -9.46 -1.38 -12.81
N ARG A 251 -8.19 -1.27 -12.43
CA ARG A 251 -7.78 -0.79 -11.11
C ARG A 251 -6.90 0.43 -11.27
N THR A 252 -7.00 1.34 -10.31
CA THR A 252 -6.18 2.55 -10.26
C THR A 252 -5.44 2.59 -8.93
N ILE A 253 -4.12 2.75 -8.98
CA ILE A 253 -3.30 3.05 -7.81
C ILE A 253 -2.99 4.54 -7.85
N THR A 254 -3.34 5.24 -6.78
CA THR A 254 -3.04 6.64 -6.60
C THR A 254 -1.77 6.80 -5.78
N ILE A 255 -0.88 7.66 -6.24
CA ILE A 255 0.35 8.03 -5.54
C ILE A 255 0.18 9.45 -5.02
N ASP A 256 0.30 9.60 -3.73
CA ASP A 256 0.21 10.86 -3.02
C ASP A 256 1.61 11.23 -2.50
N GLU A 257 2.09 12.42 -2.84
CA GLU A 257 3.42 12.91 -2.47
C GLU A 257 3.37 13.95 -1.34
#